data_8bb72556a8942ad50f28ee2cf4385afe
#
_entry.id   8bb72556a8942ad50f28ee2cf4385afe
#
_cell.length_a   1.000
_cell.length_b   1.000
_cell.length_c   1.000
_cell.angle_alpha   90.00
_cell.angle_beta   90.00
_cell.angle_gamma   90.00
#
_symmetry.space_group_name_H-M   'P 1'
#
loop_
_entity.id
_entity.type
_entity.pdbx_description
1 polymer ?
#
loop_
_entity_poly.entity_id
_entity_poly.type
_entity_poly.pdbx_seq_one_letter_code
_entity_poly.pdbx_strand_id
1 'polypeptide(L)'
;VLSLIEVAGVFAQTPQVLEKRTGAERFVAAPGPDVYADDTLQQAIDAVADGGGGVVVLGVGDFKLSRKAGDETVIIKSGITLRGQGYATHIYLDPKTPPHPIRYYPLRIGSAKVPASNVVIEQLRYTGNDKAIGGGSIMGLNARLDEPESLLLSCDNVSIRYCWIYDSKQAAGCTKPAGTIYFAKYVIPAAEAAEAAKTSPGENEKVYSSPERMASQFKNWQVHHNFIDTCGNKAVELAECNGGLIADNYITNAEDGPQVIFGSRNVQISNNVVYFTRTGINITEGSHHIRVSGNHVEPVPTMIGKNAANACLLFRTEPLPSVSTVSHITVTGNIFRDQTTQRKGAVKFITRKESRGCTYEAITLTGNVFDGDVLFLDRTSPTKTTIRDIVFADNICEGDIVSAPTGTMVTDNVLIRGNQLRKAGDYTLQASGWIWSGNSHRGGSLTIASEAEGNVVHDNVLLGEITDQGTKTDAASNVIRPHAR
;
A
#
# COMPACT_ATOMS: atom_id res chain seq x y z
N VAL A 1 -19.86 -14.37 -29.80
CA VAL A 1 -19.91 -13.01 -30.32
C VAL A 1 -20.77 -12.18 -29.35
N LEU A 2 -20.15 -11.63 -28.29
CA LEU A 2 -20.80 -10.64 -27.42
C LEU A 2 -19.76 -9.61 -27.03
N SER A 3 -20.04 -8.43 -27.46
CA SER A 3 -19.51 -7.10 -27.24
C SER A 3 -18.43 -6.90 -26.16
N LEU A 4 -17.20 -6.79 -26.63
CA LEU A 4 -16.06 -6.14 -25.99
C LEU A 4 -16.01 -4.68 -26.45
N ILE A 5 -16.92 -3.85 -26.00
CA ILE A 5 -16.82 -2.40 -26.15
C ILE A 5 -17.54 -1.80 -24.92
N GLU A 6 -16.74 -1.16 -24.06
CA GLU A 6 -17.03 -0.11 -23.10
C GLU A 6 -16.31 -0.28 -21.75
N VAL A 7 -14.99 -0.27 -21.76
CA VAL A 7 -14.21 0.04 -20.53
C VAL A 7 -13.05 1.01 -20.82
N ALA A 8 -13.12 1.76 -21.90
CA ALA A 8 -12.04 2.68 -22.28
C ALA A 8 -12.35 4.16 -21.94
N GLY A 9 -13.22 4.45 -20.98
CA GLY A 9 -13.76 5.81 -20.85
C GLY A 9 -13.56 6.55 -19.52
N VAL A 10 -12.79 6.05 -18.52
CA VAL A 10 -12.78 6.74 -17.21
C VAL A 10 -11.39 7.13 -16.68
N PHE A 11 -10.30 6.86 -17.34
CA PHE A 11 -8.95 7.12 -16.80
C PHE A 11 -8.08 8.09 -17.59
N ALA A 12 -8.67 9.11 -18.19
CA ALA A 12 -7.93 10.25 -18.72
C ALA A 12 -8.33 11.53 -17.97
N GLN A 13 -8.19 11.54 -16.64
CA GLN A 13 -7.97 12.82 -15.98
C GLN A 13 -6.50 13.16 -16.19
N THR A 14 -6.25 13.96 -17.21
CA THR A 14 -5.01 14.73 -17.34
C THR A 14 -4.71 15.36 -15.98
N PRO A 15 -3.48 15.25 -15.42
CA PRO A 15 -3.15 15.97 -14.22
C PRO A 15 -3.50 17.42 -14.45
N GLN A 16 -4.48 17.95 -13.71
CA GLN A 16 -4.76 19.37 -13.73
C GLN A 16 -3.45 20.06 -13.41
N VAL A 17 -2.88 20.74 -14.37
CA VAL A 17 -1.80 21.67 -14.15
C VAL A 17 -2.30 22.62 -13.07
N LEU A 18 -1.75 22.53 -11.88
CA LEU A 18 -2.04 23.48 -10.82
C LEU A 18 -1.76 24.86 -11.40
N GLU A 19 -2.81 25.58 -11.73
CA GLU A 19 -2.69 26.93 -12.27
C GLU A 19 -1.76 27.73 -11.38
N LYS A 20 -0.92 28.54 -12.01
CA LYS A 20 0.06 29.41 -11.36
C LYS A 20 -0.68 30.29 -10.35
N ARG A 21 -0.71 29.87 -9.09
CA ARG A 21 -1.37 30.64 -8.02
C ARG A 21 -0.59 31.93 -7.85
N THR A 22 -1.24 33.05 -8.09
CA THR A 22 -0.79 34.40 -7.79
C THR A 22 -0.91 34.69 -6.29
N GLY A 23 -0.47 33.76 -5.44
CA GLY A 23 -0.51 33.88 -3.99
C GLY A 23 0.74 34.59 -3.45
N ALA A 24 0.64 35.06 -2.22
CA ALA A 24 1.76 35.68 -1.54
C ALA A 24 2.95 34.70 -1.40
N GLU A 25 4.15 35.20 -1.63
CA GLU A 25 5.38 34.44 -1.32
C GLU A 25 6.00 34.99 -0.05
N ARG A 26 6.37 34.13 0.90
CA ARG A 26 7.05 34.51 2.12
C ARG A 26 8.32 33.66 2.29
N PHE A 27 9.45 34.32 2.34
CA PHE A 27 10.73 33.69 2.60
C PHE A 27 10.98 33.57 4.11
N VAL A 28 11.48 32.40 4.53
CA VAL A 28 11.88 32.11 5.91
C VAL A 28 13.34 31.67 5.90
N ALA A 29 14.21 32.48 6.47
CA ALA A 29 15.62 32.10 6.66
C ALA A 29 15.71 30.98 7.70
N ALA A 30 16.68 30.09 7.54
CA ALA A 30 16.99 29.11 8.57
C ALA A 30 17.39 29.81 9.86
N PRO A 31 16.80 29.47 11.01
CA PRO A 31 17.24 30.03 12.29
C PRO A 31 18.63 29.50 12.65
N GLY A 32 19.30 30.17 13.57
CA GLY A 32 20.56 29.66 14.08
C GLY A 32 20.42 28.27 14.75
N PRO A 33 21.52 27.54 14.93
CA PRO A 33 21.51 26.14 15.36
C PRO A 33 20.85 25.88 16.74
N ASP A 34 20.81 26.93 17.60
CA ASP A 34 20.21 26.84 18.93
C ASP A 34 18.76 27.33 19.00
N VAL A 35 18.17 27.71 17.87
CA VAL A 35 16.83 28.27 17.80
C VAL A 35 15.87 27.24 17.18
N TYR A 36 14.76 27.01 17.85
CA TYR A 36 13.68 26.20 17.27
C TYR A 36 12.92 26.97 16.20
N ALA A 37 12.61 26.29 15.10
CA ALA A 37 11.95 26.88 13.95
C ALA A 37 10.42 26.85 14.02
N ASP A 38 9.84 26.16 14.99
CA ASP A 38 8.40 25.90 15.07
C ASP A 38 7.53 27.15 14.92
N ASP A 39 7.79 28.15 15.75
CA ASP A 39 7.00 29.39 15.77
C ASP A 39 7.22 30.23 14.51
N THR A 40 8.43 30.30 14.02
CA THR A 40 8.75 31.07 12.81
C THR A 40 8.09 30.46 11.59
N LEU A 41 8.13 29.11 11.49
CA LEU A 41 7.45 28.38 10.41
C LEU A 41 5.93 28.54 10.51
N GLN A 42 5.36 28.38 11.71
CA GLN A 42 3.92 28.52 11.91
C GLN A 42 3.42 29.92 11.58
N GLN A 43 4.12 30.96 12.04
CA GLN A 43 3.79 32.34 11.73
C GLN A 43 3.85 32.65 10.23
N ALA A 44 4.84 32.07 9.53
CA ALA A 44 4.95 32.24 8.09
C ALA A 44 3.81 31.55 7.35
N ILE A 45 3.45 30.33 7.75
CA ILE A 45 2.31 29.58 7.20
C ILE A 45 1.01 30.32 7.46
N ASP A 46 0.80 30.79 8.68
CA ASP A 46 -0.41 31.53 9.08
C ASP A 46 -0.57 32.80 8.25
N ALA A 47 0.47 33.60 8.13
CA ALA A 47 0.42 34.84 7.37
C ALA A 47 0.12 34.63 5.88
N VAL A 48 0.66 33.57 5.28
CA VAL A 48 0.38 33.26 3.87
C VAL A 48 -1.04 32.68 3.72
N ALA A 49 -1.47 31.84 4.66
CA ALA A 49 -2.82 31.29 4.65
C ALA A 49 -3.90 32.36 4.83
N ASP A 50 -3.71 33.29 5.77
CA ASP A 50 -4.61 34.43 6.04
C ASP A 50 -4.69 35.37 4.83
N GLY A 51 -3.62 35.44 4.01
CA GLY A 51 -3.60 36.14 2.72
C GLY A 51 -4.27 35.39 1.56
N GLY A 52 -4.93 34.24 1.83
CA GLY A 52 -5.60 33.46 0.80
C GLY A 52 -4.75 32.33 0.21
N GLY A 53 -3.62 32.01 0.79
CA GLY A 53 -2.69 30.98 0.36
C GLY A 53 -1.51 31.51 -0.46
N GLY A 54 -0.57 30.61 -0.75
CA GLY A 54 0.66 30.97 -1.48
C GLY A 54 1.82 30.06 -1.16
N VAL A 55 3.04 30.60 -1.23
CA VAL A 55 4.27 29.84 -1.07
C VAL A 55 5.04 30.33 0.17
N VAL A 56 5.34 29.40 1.06
CA VAL A 56 6.32 29.60 2.12
C VAL A 56 7.64 29.00 1.62
N VAL A 57 8.61 29.84 1.31
CA VAL A 57 9.93 29.44 0.81
C VAL A 57 10.89 29.36 1.97
N LEU A 58 11.41 28.18 2.24
CA LEU A 58 12.44 27.96 3.25
C LEU A 58 13.83 28.14 2.64
N GLY A 59 14.67 28.91 3.31
CA GLY A 59 16.05 29.10 2.92
C GLY A 59 16.91 27.85 3.07
N VAL A 60 18.14 27.95 2.60
CA VAL A 60 19.17 26.93 2.85
C VAL A 60 19.50 26.91 4.34
N GLY A 61 19.64 25.71 4.92
CA GLY A 61 20.02 25.50 6.30
C GLY A 61 19.08 24.60 7.07
N ASP A 62 19.29 24.56 8.37
CA ASP A 62 18.65 23.64 9.29
C ASP A 62 17.47 24.31 10.04
N PHE A 63 16.29 23.69 9.94
CA PHE A 63 15.07 24.08 10.64
C PHE A 63 14.79 23.05 11.73
N LYS A 64 15.34 23.27 12.90
CA LYS A 64 15.17 22.39 14.05
C LYS A 64 13.78 22.56 14.65
N LEU A 65 13.03 21.46 14.76
CA LEU A 65 11.72 21.44 15.39
C LEU A 65 11.80 20.90 16.81
N SER A 66 11.00 21.45 17.71
CA SER A 66 10.77 20.92 19.05
C SER A 66 9.49 20.05 19.04
N ARG A 67 9.29 19.31 20.11
CA ARG A 67 7.98 18.76 20.44
C ARG A 67 7.29 19.70 21.42
N LYS A 68 6.32 20.48 20.94
CA LYS A 68 5.49 21.31 21.83
C LYS A 68 4.54 20.44 22.66
N ALA A 69 4.06 20.96 23.75
CA ALA A 69 3.02 20.34 24.53
C ALA A 69 1.74 20.18 23.68
N GLY A 70 1.33 18.94 23.49
CA GLY A 70 0.33 18.57 22.48
C GLY A 70 1.00 17.86 21.31
N ASP A 71 0.25 17.14 20.52
CA ASP A 71 0.78 16.24 19.49
C ASP A 71 1.21 16.94 18.20
N GLU A 72 1.21 18.29 18.15
CA GLU A 72 1.36 19.05 16.93
C GLU A 72 2.48 20.09 17.05
N THR A 73 3.45 20.04 16.13
CA THR A 73 4.54 21.01 16.12
C THR A 73 4.31 22.12 15.09
N VAL A 74 4.10 21.75 13.82
CA VAL A 74 3.82 22.69 12.73
C VAL A 74 2.61 22.18 11.94
N ILE A 75 1.59 23.03 11.79
CA ILE A 75 0.36 22.74 11.05
C ILE A 75 0.37 23.48 9.73
N ILE A 76 0.35 22.76 8.64
CA ILE A 76 0.26 23.30 7.28
C ILE A 76 -1.22 23.52 6.97
N LYS A 77 -1.60 24.74 6.62
CA LYS A 77 -2.97 25.16 6.33
C LYS A 77 -3.33 25.02 4.85
N SER A 78 -4.59 25.19 4.53
CA SER A 78 -5.08 25.16 3.15
C SER A 78 -4.37 26.18 2.26
N GLY A 79 -4.15 25.79 1.01
CA GLY A 79 -3.58 26.67 0.00
C GLY A 79 -2.08 26.91 0.11
N ILE A 80 -1.37 26.22 1.00
CA ILE A 80 0.06 26.43 1.24
C ILE A 80 0.91 25.50 0.38
N THR A 81 1.90 26.10 -0.28
CA THR A 81 3.08 25.39 -0.79
C THR A 81 4.24 25.64 0.15
N LEU A 82 4.71 24.62 0.86
CA LEU A 82 5.94 24.65 1.65
C LEU A 82 7.08 24.16 0.76
N ARG A 83 7.98 25.05 0.38
CA ARG A 83 9.06 24.77 -0.56
C ARG A 83 10.43 25.05 0.06
N GLY A 84 11.33 24.08 -0.05
CA GLY A 84 12.73 24.25 0.28
C GLY A 84 13.59 24.65 -0.93
N GLN A 85 14.89 24.67 -0.73
CA GLN A 85 15.93 24.90 -1.74
C GLN A 85 16.65 23.57 -2.06
N GLY A 86 15.86 22.54 -2.39
CA GLY A 86 16.37 21.19 -2.52
C GLY A 86 16.81 20.61 -1.18
N TYR A 87 17.71 19.65 -1.22
CA TYR A 87 18.20 18.96 0.00
C TYR A 87 19.08 19.83 0.92
N ALA A 88 19.40 21.04 0.49
CA ALA A 88 20.07 22.03 1.32
C ALA A 88 19.15 22.67 2.37
N THR A 89 17.83 22.56 2.21
CA THR A 89 16.83 22.89 3.23
C THR A 89 16.52 21.64 4.03
N HIS A 90 16.82 21.65 5.32
CA HIS A 90 16.63 20.49 6.19
C HIS A 90 15.72 20.80 7.36
N ILE A 91 14.57 20.19 7.40
CA ILE A 91 13.67 20.20 8.55
C ILE A 91 13.95 18.94 9.38
N TYR A 92 14.15 19.06 10.67
CA TYR A 92 14.40 17.90 11.52
C TYR A 92 13.87 18.08 12.93
N LEU A 93 13.43 16.97 13.54
CA LEU A 93 13.09 16.94 14.96
C LEU A 93 14.36 16.94 15.81
N ASP A 94 14.40 17.73 16.87
CA ASP A 94 15.55 17.78 17.78
C ASP A 94 15.88 16.36 18.29
N PRO A 95 17.10 15.86 18.08
CA PRO A 95 17.51 14.55 18.58
C PRO A 95 17.46 14.41 20.11
N LYS A 96 17.40 15.52 20.84
CA LYS A 96 17.20 15.54 22.29
C LYS A 96 15.72 15.34 22.68
N THR A 97 14.79 15.42 21.74
CA THR A 97 13.37 15.18 22.01
C THR A 97 13.17 13.76 22.55
N PRO A 98 12.55 13.59 23.73
CA PRO A 98 12.30 12.26 24.26
C PRO A 98 11.33 11.50 23.36
N PRO A 99 11.42 10.16 23.32
CA PRO A 99 10.47 9.35 22.60
C PRO A 99 9.03 9.62 23.07
N HIS A 100 8.07 9.57 22.15
CA HIS A 100 6.65 9.69 22.45
C HIS A 100 5.98 8.33 22.46
N PRO A 101 5.15 7.99 23.44
CA PRO A 101 4.53 6.67 23.55
C PRO A 101 3.47 6.41 22.47
N ILE A 102 2.96 7.44 21.86
CA ILE A 102 2.00 7.38 20.75
C ILE A 102 2.56 8.14 19.53
N ARG A 103 1.87 8.07 18.41
CA ARG A 103 2.25 8.76 17.17
C ARG A 103 2.54 10.23 17.39
N TYR A 104 3.60 10.71 16.80
CA TYR A 104 3.95 12.11 16.78
C TYR A 104 4.42 12.51 15.37
N TYR A 105 3.86 13.58 14.86
CA TYR A 105 4.15 14.10 13.53
C TYR A 105 4.61 15.54 13.63
N PRO A 106 5.89 15.81 13.41
CA PRO A 106 6.43 17.16 13.49
C PRO A 106 5.86 18.14 12.46
N LEU A 107 5.53 17.62 11.28
CA LEU A 107 4.78 18.33 10.25
C LEU A 107 3.42 17.67 10.07
N ARG A 108 2.36 18.45 10.10
CA ARG A 108 0.99 17.98 9.95
C ARG A 108 0.23 18.82 8.95
N ILE A 109 -0.51 18.18 8.06
CA ILE A 109 -1.36 18.85 7.09
C ILE A 109 -2.76 18.94 7.68
N GLY A 110 -3.14 20.15 8.09
CA GLY A 110 -4.38 20.38 8.80
C GLY A 110 -4.43 19.78 10.20
N SER A 111 -5.58 19.85 10.81
CA SER A 111 -5.87 19.25 12.11
C SER A 111 -7.29 18.70 12.12
N ALA A 112 -7.67 17.95 13.18
CA ALA A 112 -9.02 17.44 13.33
C ALA A 112 -10.11 18.56 13.35
N LYS A 113 -9.71 19.77 13.71
CA LYS A 113 -10.62 20.94 13.76
C LYS A 113 -10.51 21.84 12.54
N VAL A 114 -9.37 21.83 11.86
CA VAL A 114 -9.10 22.71 10.72
C VAL A 114 -8.55 21.85 9.57
N PRO A 115 -9.39 21.38 8.66
CA PRO A 115 -8.95 20.63 7.50
C PRO A 115 -8.10 21.50 6.60
N ALA A 116 -7.17 20.88 5.87
CA ALA A 116 -6.31 21.59 4.94
C ALA A 116 -6.37 20.93 3.56
N SER A 117 -6.73 21.70 2.55
CA SER A 117 -6.75 21.26 1.15
C SER A 117 -5.82 22.12 0.30
N ASN A 118 -5.46 21.58 -0.87
CA ASN A 118 -4.57 22.24 -1.81
C ASN A 118 -3.18 22.56 -1.19
N VAL A 119 -2.55 21.55 -0.63
CA VAL A 119 -1.24 21.65 0.03
C VAL A 119 -0.18 21.00 -0.83
N VAL A 120 0.98 21.64 -0.94
CA VAL A 120 2.18 21.07 -1.57
C VAL A 120 3.33 21.15 -0.58
N ILE A 121 4.08 20.05 -0.44
CA ILE A 121 5.37 20.02 0.26
C ILE A 121 6.42 19.54 -0.73
N GLU A 122 7.44 20.35 -0.96
CA GLU A 122 8.39 20.03 -2.02
C GLU A 122 9.81 20.54 -1.78
N GLN A 123 10.77 19.87 -2.41
CA GLN A 123 12.16 20.32 -2.51
C GLN A 123 12.82 20.57 -1.15
N LEU A 124 12.70 19.62 -0.24
CA LEU A 124 13.33 19.71 1.08
C LEU A 124 13.79 18.32 1.58
N ARG A 125 14.63 18.35 2.58
CA ARG A 125 15.06 17.18 3.34
C ARG A 125 14.35 17.19 4.70
N TYR A 126 13.86 16.03 5.11
CA TYR A 126 13.22 15.85 6.41
C TYR A 126 13.77 14.63 7.14
N THR A 127 14.05 14.76 8.44
CA THR A 127 14.35 13.62 9.31
C THR A 127 13.61 13.68 10.64
N GLY A 128 13.07 12.55 11.06
CA GLY A 128 12.53 12.35 12.40
C GLY A 128 13.59 12.07 13.45
N ASN A 129 14.87 11.90 13.09
CA ASN A 129 15.98 11.55 13.97
C ASN A 129 15.68 10.35 14.87
N ASP A 130 15.02 9.30 14.36
CA ASP A 130 14.55 8.13 15.13
C ASP A 130 13.67 8.48 16.34
N LYS A 131 13.19 9.72 16.44
CA LYS A 131 12.39 10.25 17.55
C LYS A 131 10.97 10.62 17.13
N ALA A 132 10.74 10.86 15.87
CA ALA A 132 9.40 10.99 15.32
C ALA A 132 8.73 9.63 15.32
N ILE A 133 7.98 9.38 16.32
CA ILE A 133 7.54 8.08 16.73
C ILE A 133 6.22 7.74 16.11
N GLY A 134 6.04 6.45 15.97
CA GLY A 134 4.97 5.92 15.19
C GLY A 134 5.26 6.00 13.71
N GLY A 135 6.51 6.32 13.35
CA GLY A 135 6.96 6.36 11.97
C GLY A 135 6.45 7.55 11.16
N GLY A 136 5.80 8.55 11.78
CA GLY A 136 5.22 9.65 11.04
C GLY A 136 6.10 10.89 10.96
N SER A 137 6.58 11.24 9.78
CA SER A 137 7.26 12.50 9.52
C SER A 137 6.31 13.58 9.05
N ILE A 138 5.34 13.20 8.23
CA ILE A 138 4.35 14.08 7.62
C ILE A 138 3.01 13.37 7.70
N MET A 139 2.01 14.00 8.26
CA MET A 139 0.70 13.41 8.44
C MET A 139 -0.41 14.29 7.89
N GLY A 140 -1.37 13.64 7.27
CA GLY A 140 -2.65 14.26 6.95
C GLY A 140 -3.59 14.39 8.15
N LEU A 141 -4.79 14.85 7.89
CA LEU A 141 -5.84 15.02 8.88
C LEU A 141 -6.15 13.70 9.59
N ASN A 142 -6.24 13.77 10.90
CA ASN A 142 -6.62 12.66 11.75
C ASN A 142 -8.01 12.94 12.34
N ALA A 143 -9.03 12.25 11.84
CA ALA A 143 -10.37 12.34 12.41
C ALA A 143 -10.44 11.52 13.71
N ARG A 144 -11.20 11.98 14.69
CA ARG A 144 -11.37 11.32 15.98
C ARG A 144 -12.81 10.82 16.13
N LEU A 145 -12.98 9.61 16.68
CA LEU A 145 -14.32 9.06 16.94
C LEU A 145 -15.10 9.82 18.04
N ASP A 146 -14.38 10.40 18.97
CA ASP A 146 -14.94 11.26 20.01
C ASP A 146 -15.32 12.66 19.49
N GLU A 147 -15.00 12.97 18.23
CA GLU A 147 -15.36 14.19 17.52
C GLU A 147 -16.05 13.82 16.20
N PRO A 148 -17.33 13.41 16.21
CA PRO A 148 -18.02 12.90 15.00
C PRO A 148 -18.02 13.89 13.84
N GLU A 149 -18.03 15.19 14.09
CA GLU A 149 -17.94 16.23 13.08
C GLU A 149 -16.61 16.19 12.32
N SER A 150 -15.54 15.80 12.97
CA SER A 150 -14.23 15.65 12.33
C SER A 150 -14.21 14.54 11.28
N LEU A 151 -15.10 13.55 11.36
CA LEU A 151 -15.25 12.49 10.38
C LEU A 151 -15.77 13.01 9.03
N LEU A 152 -16.48 14.12 9.02
CA LEU A 152 -17.04 14.72 7.81
C LEU A 152 -16.09 15.70 7.12
N LEU A 153 -14.99 16.07 7.77
CA LEU A 153 -14.02 16.99 7.19
C LEU A 153 -13.24 16.31 6.05
N SER A 154 -13.02 17.07 5.00
CA SER A 154 -12.22 16.64 3.85
C SER A 154 -10.85 17.31 3.83
N CYS A 155 -9.85 16.61 3.31
CA CYS A 155 -8.51 17.13 3.10
C CYS A 155 -8.06 16.67 1.71
N ASP A 156 -8.22 17.55 0.74
CA ASP A 156 -8.10 17.21 -0.67
C ASP A 156 -6.93 17.90 -1.37
N ASN A 157 -6.48 17.34 -2.47
CA ASN A 157 -5.45 17.91 -3.33
C ASN A 157 -4.14 18.18 -2.57
N VAL A 158 -3.54 17.15 -2.04
CA VAL A 158 -2.25 17.23 -1.34
C VAL A 158 -1.16 16.56 -2.16
N SER A 159 -0.01 17.20 -2.29
CA SER A 159 1.15 16.65 -2.99
C SER A 159 2.41 16.75 -2.13
N ILE A 160 3.12 15.63 -1.97
CA ILE A 160 4.46 15.58 -1.38
C ILE A 160 5.41 15.06 -2.44
N ARG A 161 6.38 15.90 -2.83
CA ARG A 161 7.23 15.60 -3.97
C ARG A 161 8.63 16.18 -3.89
N TYR A 162 9.58 15.53 -4.55
CA TYR A 162 10.98 15.97 -4.62
C TYR A 162 11.61 16.17 -3.25
N CYS A 163 11.18 15.36 -2.27
CA CYS A 163 11.70 15.40 -0.91
C CYS A 163 12.64 14.23 -0.64
N TRP A 164 13.58 14.42 0.26
CA TRP A 164 14.32 13.35 0.89
C TRP A 164 13.84 13.20 2.34
N ILE A 165 13.16 12.10 2.64
CA ILE A 165 12.56 11.80 3.95
C ILE A 165 13.27 10.57 4.52
N TYR A 166 13.90 10.69 5.68
CA TYR A 166 14.72 9.62 6.23
C TYR A 166 14.69 9.54 7.76
N ASP A 167 15.18 8.43 8.32
CA ASP A 167 15.25 8.13 9.75
C ASP A 167 13.92 8.37 10.49
N SER A 168 12.85 7.94 9.88
CA SER A 168 11.51 7.96 10.47
C SER A 168 11.18 6.61 11.08
N LYS A 169 11.96 6.17 12.05
CA LYS A 169 11.74 4.91 12.73
C LYS A 169 10.74 5.06 13.86
N GLN A 170 10.02 3.98 14.08
CA GLN A 170 9.18 3.82 15.24
C GLN A 170 10.05 3.67 16.48
N ALA A 171 9.87 4.52 17.51
CA ALA A 171 10.56 4.32 18.77
C ALA A 171 10.12 3.05 19.46
N ALA A 172 11.05 2.43 20.18
CA ALA A 172 10.74 1.30 21.02
C ALA A 172 9.60 1.64 22.00
N GLY A 173 8.58 0.79 22.04
CA GLY A 173 7.41 0.99 22.91
C GLY A 173 6.26 1.80 22.31
N CYS A 174 6.33 2.27 21.07
CA CYS A 174 5.19 2.89 20.41
C CYS A 174 4.07 1.86 20.19
N THR A 175 2.89 2.14 20.73
CA THR A 175 1.75 1.21 20.70
C THR A 175 0.86 1.37 19.46
N LYS A 176 1.04 2.45 18.69
CA LYS A 176 0.21 2.77 17.53
C LYS A 176 1.07 3.19 16.33
N PRO A 177 1.72 2.23 15.67
CA PRO A 177 2.55 2.53 14.51
C PRO A 177 1.74 3.08 13.34
N ALA A 178 2.33 3.99 12.58
CA ALA A 178 1.75 4.54 11.37
C ALA A 178 2.82 4.78 10.30
N GLY A 179 2.41 5.12 9.10
CA GLY A 179 3.31 5.40 8.00
C GLY A 179 4.19 6.65 8.25
N THR A 180 5.32 6.70 7.60
CA THR A 180 6.20 7.87 7.54
C THR A 180 5.49 9.04 6.88
N ILE A 181 4.86 8.79 5.74
CA ILE A 181 3.86 9.65 5.14
C ILE A 181 2.52 8.96 5.39
N TYR A 182 1.70 9.54 6.23
CA TYR A 182 0.47 8.91 6.69
C TYR A 182 -0.74 9.78 6.40
N PHE A 183 -1.58 9.31 5.50
CA PHE A 183 -2.82 9.96 5.12
C PHE A 183 -3.99 9.13 5.60
N ALA A 184 -4.50 9.49 6.75
CA ALA A 184 -5.65 8.83 7.31
C ALA A 184 -6.69 9.83 7.76
N LYS A 185 -7.91 9.59 7.36
CA LYS A 185 -9.07 10.23 7.96
C LYS A 185 -9.36 9.66 9.34
N TYR A 186 -8.84 8.50 9.61
CA TYR A 186 -9.31 7.66 10.68
C TYR A 186 -8.22 7.25 11.68
N VAL A 187 -8.51 7.40 12.96
CA VAL A 187 -7.82 6.72 14.06
C VAL A 187 -8.86 6.24 15.05
N ILE A 188 -9.32 5.00 14.92
CA ILE A 188 -9.87 4.30 16.08
C ILE A 188 -8.68 3.88 16.94
N PRO A 189 -8.63 4.21 18.22
CA PRO A 189 -7.78 3.54 19.16
C PRO A 189 -8.06 2.03 19.06
N ALA A 190 -7.02 1.22 18.87
CA ALA A 190 -7.21 -0.24 18.70
C ALA A 190 -7.98 -0.88 19.87
N ALA A 191 -7.89 -0.29 21.07
CA ALA A 191 -8.65 -0.69 22.25
C ALA A 191 -10.15 -0.42 22.11
N GLU A 192 -10.54 0.71 21.53
CA GLU A 192 -11.96 1.07 21.33
C GLU A 192 -12.59 0.27 20.19
N ALA A 193 -11.83 0.01 19.12
CA ALA A 193 -12.27 -0.89 18.05
C ALA A 193 -12.49 -2.32 18.56
N ALA A 194 -11.61 -2.81 19.44
CA ALA A 194 -11.75 -4.13 20.05
C ALA A 194 -12.94 -4.19 21.02
N GLU A 195 -13.21 -3.12 21.75
CA GLU A 195 -14.36 -3.04 22.66
C GLU A 195 -15.67 -2.90 21.90
N ALA A 196 -15.74 -2.04 20.90
CA ALA A 196 -16.89 -1.91 20.03
C ALA A 196 -17.20 -3.21 19.25
N ALA A 197 -16.17 -3.97 18.86
CA ALA A 197 -16.33 -5.28 18.24
C ALA A 197 -16.96 -6.32 19.20
N LYS A 198 -16.73 -6.21 20.50
CA LYS A 198 -17.35 -7.08 21.52
C LYS A 198 -18.82 -6.76 21.76
N THR A 199 -19.17 -5.47 21.70
CA THR A 199 -20.50 -4.99 22.09
C THR A 199 -21.50 -4.93 20.93
N SER A 200 -21.05 -4.66 19.71
CA SER A 200 -21.94 -4.50 18.55
C SER A 200 -21.26 -4.88 17.24
N PRO A 201 -21.23 -6.17 16.88
CA PRO A 201 -20.52 -6.65 15.71
C PRO A 201 -20.96 -6.04 14.36
N GLY A 202 -22.15 -5.44 14.28
CA GLY A 202 -22.69 -4.81 13.07
C GLY A 202 -22.53 -3.29 13.02
N GLU A 203 -22.20 -2.61 14.12
CA GLU A 203 -22.12 -1.15 14.13
C GLU A 203 -20.80 -0.61 13.57
N ASN A 204 -19.71 -1.36 13.69
CA ASN A 204 -18.44 -0.97 13.09
C ASN A 204 -18.45 -1.05 11.55
N GLU A 205 -19.26 -1.92 10.93
CA GLU A 205 -19.50 -1.89 9.49
C GLU A 205 -20.08 -0.53 9.06
N LYS A 206 -21.04 -0.01 9.81
CA LYS A 206 -21.65 1.31 9.53
C LYS A 206 -20.65 2.44 9.63
N VAL A 207 -19.66 2.34 10.51
CA VAL A 207 -18.64 3.39 10.69
C VAL A 207 -17.69 3.45 9.49
N TYR A 208 -17.30 2.31 8.87
CA TYR A 208 -16.33 2.30 7.76
C TYR A 208 -16.96 2.47 6.39
N SER A 209 -18.21 2.11 6.22
CA SER A 209 -18.89 2.03 4.92
C SER A 209 -20.14 2.92 4.82
N SER A 210 -20.35 3.85 5.77
CA SER A 210 -21.48 4.77 5.62
C SER A 210 -21.32 5.62 4.36
N PRO A 211 -22.40 5.90 3.61
CA PRO A 211 -22.35 6.74 2.42
C PRO A 211 -21.72 8.11 2.69
N GLU A 212 -22.01 8.71 3.84
CA GLU A 212 -21.49 10.01 4.27
C GLU A 212 -19.97 9.94 4.46
N ARG A 213 -19.48 8.88 5.10
CA ARG A 213 -18.06 8.68 5.31
C ARG A 213 -17.32 8.40 3.99
N MET A 214 -17.91 7.58 3.12
CA MET A 214 -17.35 7.35 1.79
C MET A 214 -17.34 8.63 0.94
N ALA A 215 -18.35 9.47 1.06
CA ALA A 215 -18.41 10.76 0.37
C ALA A 215 -17.33 11.74 0.87
N SER A 216 -16.96 11.64 2.14
CA SER A 216 -15.98 12.51 2.79
C SER A 216 -14.55 11.97 2.81
N GLN A 217 -14.26 10.88 2.07
CA GLN A 217 -12.89 10.38 1.91
C GLN A 217 -11.97 11.46 1.35
N PHE A 218 -10.70 11.43 1.77
CA PHE A 218 -9.67 12.31 1.21
C PHE A 218 -9.55 12.08 -0.28
N LYS A 219 -9.41 13.16 -1.04
CA LYS A 219 -9.35 13.10 -2.49
C LYS A 219 -8.03 13.62 -3.03
N ASN A 220 -7.53 12.95 -4.07
CA ASN A 220 -6.40 13.39 -4.86
C ASN A 220 -5.12 13.63 -4.03
N TRP A 221 -4.65 12.58 -3.37
CA TRP A 221 -3.40 12.59 -2.62
C TRP A 221 -2.25 12.03 -3.43
N GLN A 222 -1.15 12.75 -3.51
CA GLN A 222 -0.03 12.44 -4.37
C GLN A 222 1.28 12.42 -3.59
N VAL A 223 1.99 11.29 -3.66
CA VAL A 223 3.34 11.12 -3.12
C VAL A 223 4.23 10.65 -4.25
N HIS A 224 5.05 11.55 -4.79
CA HIS A 224 5.80 11.20 -5.99
C HIS A 224 7.18 11.88 -6.08
N HIS A 225 8.11 11.23 -6.79
CA HIS A 225 9.48 11.72 -6.99
C HIS A 225 10.22 11.99 -5.66
N ASN A 226 9.98 11.16 -4.66
CA ASN A 226 10.66 11.28 -3.37
C ASN A 226 11.72 10.20 -3.21
N PHE A 227 12.75 10.51 -2.43
CA PHE A 227 13.64 9.55 -1.84
C PHE A 227 13.23 9.33 -0.38
N ILE A 228 12.78 8.11 -0.05
CA ILE A 228 12.29 7.76 1.29
C ILE A 228 13.18 6.63 1.82
N ASP A 229 13.89 6.89 2.91
CA ASP A 229 14.88 5.96 3.45
C ASP A 229 14.66 5.72 4.94
N THR A 230 14.87 4.51 5.38
CA THR A 230 14.86 4.10 6.79
C THR A 230 13.54 4.45 7.49
N CYS A 231 12.47 3.74 7.12
CA CYS A 231 11.12 3.91 7.69
C CYS A 231 10.79 2.78 8.66
N GLY A 232 10.37 3.14 9.86
CA GLY A 232 10.07 2.19 10.92
C GLY A 232 8.63 1.66 10.94
N ASN A 233 7.94 1.67 9.85
CA ASN A 233 6.66 1.01 9.58
C ASN A 233 6.40 1.07 8.07
N LYS A 234 5.39 1.81 7.59
CA LYS A 234 5.15 1.99 6.17
C LYS A 234 5.84 3.25 5.66
N ALA A 235 6.39 3.20 4.45
CA ALA A 235 6.93 4.39 3.81
C ALA A 235 5.80 5.38 3.50
N VAL A 236 4.71 4.91 2.88
CA VAL A 236 3.51 5.68 2.58
C VAL A 236 2.28 4.87 2.96
N GLU A 237 1.36 5.45 3.69
CA GLU A 237 0.09 4.82 4.05
C GLU A 237 -1.08 5.70 3.67
N LEU A 238 -1.95 5.20 2.77
CA LEU A 238 -3.21 5.84 2.38
C LEU A 238 -4.37 5.09 3.02
N ALA A 239 -5.06 5.74 3.94
CA ALA A 239 -6.23 5.19 4.61
C ALA A 239 -7.46 6.06 4.33
N GLU A 240 -8.52 5.45 3.83
CA GLU A 240 -9.76 6.12 3.44
C GLU A 240 -9.58 7.24 2.39
N CYS A 241 -8.77 6.95 1.37
CA CYS A 241 -8.52 7.87 0.26
C CYS A 241 -9.36 7.51 -0.97
N ASN A 242 -9.82 8.53 -1.67
CA ASN A 242 -10.45 8.41 -2.99
C ASN A 242 -9.67 9.21 -4.03
N GLY A 243 -8.94 8.52 -4.89
CA GLY A 243 -7.99 9.14 -5.80
C GLY A 243 -6.65 9.39 -5.12
N GLY A 244 -5.71 8.46 -5.28
CA GLY A 244 -4.36 8.56 -4.74
C GLY A 244 -3.31 8.22 -5.80
N LEU A 245 -2.13 8.84 -5.69
CA LEU A 245 -0.99 8.54 -6.52
C LEU A 245 0.25 8.34 -5.65
N ILE A 246 0.86 7.15 -5.72
CA ILE A 246 2.18 6.88 -5.15
C ILE A 246 3.06 6.48 -6.34
N ALA A 247 3.90 7.41 -6.82
CA ALA A 247 4.60 7.18 -8.08
C ALA A 247 6.04 7.71 -8.08
N ASP A 248 6.89 7.04 -8.86
CA ASP A 248 8.25 7.51 -9.14
C ASP A 248 9.07 7.78 -7.86
N ASN A 249 8.79 7.04 -6.78
CA ASN A 249 9.55 7.14 -5.54
C ASN A 249 10.64 6.06 -5.49
N TYR A 250 11.78 6.43 -4.90
CA TYR A 250 12.79 5.48 -4.47
C TYR A 250 12.66 5.27 -2.96
N ILE A 251 12.19 4.10 -2.56
CA ILE A 251 11.91 3.73 -1.17
C ILE A 251 12.92 2.64 -0.77
N THR A 252 13.69 2.88 0.28
CA THR A 252 14.67 1.91 0.76
C THR A 252 14.66 1.80 2.28
N ASN A 253 15.09 0.64 2.80
CA ASN A 253 15.12 0.34 4.23
C ASN A 253 13.77 0.57 4.94
N ALA A 254 12.67 0.52 4.22
CA ALA A 254 11.34 0.60 4.81
C ALA A 254 10.96 -0.75 5.44
N GLU A 255 10.27 -0.74 6.57
CA GLU A 255 9.68 -1.96 7.10
C GLU A 255 8.63 -2.47 6.13
N ASP A 256 7.64 -1.63 5.78
CA ASP A 256 6.75 -1.85 4.65
C ASP A 256 6.90 -0.69 3.65
N GLY A 257 6.74 -0.98 2.37
CA GLY A 257 6.63 0.02 1.31
C GLY A 257 5.26 0.74 1.34
N PRO A 258 4.66 1.03 0.17
CA PRO A 258 3.33 1.61 0.08
C PRO A 258 2.24 0.70 0.65
N GLN A 259 1.33 1.28 1.42
CA GLN A 259 0.12 0.62 1.90
C GLN A 259 -1.13 1.41 1.52
N VAL A 260 -2.14 0.70 1.02
CA VAL A 260 -3.49 1.22 0.75
C VAL A 260 -4.49 0.41 1.59
N ILE A 261 -5.28 1.09 2.42
CA ILE A 261 -6.05 0.45 3.49
C ILE A 261 -7.38 1.19 3.75
N PHE A 262 -8.32 0.52 4.44
CA PHE A 262 -9.59 1.05 4.94
C PHE A 262 -10.48 1.66 3.85
N GLY A 263 -10.87 0.83 2.87
CA GLY A 263 -11.78 1.24 1.81
C GLY A 263 -11.23 2.33 0.88
N SER A 264 -9.92 2.49 0.85
CA SER A 264 -9.29 3.37 -0.12
C SER A 264 -9.57 2.91 -1.54
N ARG A 265 -9.79 3.84 -2.45
CA ARG A 265 -10.20 3.55 -3.83
C ARG A 265 -9.59 4.51 -4.84
N ASN A 266 -9.58 4.08 -6.10
CA ASN A 266 -9.04 4.87 -7.21
C ASN A 266 -7.59 5.29 -6.97
N VAL A 267 -6.76 4.37 -6.43
CA VAL A 267 -5.35 4.62 -6.12
C VAL A 267 -4.46 4.00 -7.18
N GLN A 268 -3.45 4.73 -7.60
CA GLN A 268 -2.39 4.26 -8.46
C GLN A 268 -1.06 4.18 -7.70
N ILE A 269 -0.40 3.02 -7.80
CA ILE A 269 0.96 2.80 -7.29
C ILE A 269 1.82 2.44 -8.50
N SER A 270 2.69 3.36 -8.94
CA SER A 270 3.38 3.17 -10.22
C SER A 270 4.84 3.62 -10.23
N ASN A 271 5.67 2.88 -10.97
CA ASN A 271 7.06 3.21 -11.24
C ASN A 271 7.91 3.43 -9.98
N ASN A 272 7.54 2.84 -8.85
CA ASN A 272 8.34 2.95 -7.63
C ASN A 272 9.43 1.87 -7.62
N VAL A 273 10.58 2.20 -7.06
CA VAL A 273 11.60 1.24 -6.64
C VAL A 273 11.46 1.08 -5.13
N VAL A 274 11.19 -0.14 -4.67
CA VAL A 274 10.87 -0.42 -3.25
C VAL A 274 11.78 -1.52 -2.72
N TYR A 275 12.67 -1.16 -1.81
CA TYR A 275 13.49 -2.08 -1.02
C TYR A 275 12.96 -2.12 0.41
N PHE A 276 12.39 -3.27 0.81
CA PHE A 276 11.69 -3.42 2.09
C PHE A 276 12.34 -4.45 3.01
N THR A 277 12.01 -4.41 4.31
CA THR A 277 12.46 -5.38 5.29
C THR A 277 11.37 -6.37 5.72
N ARG A 278 10.09 -6.04 5.55
CA ARG A 278 8.96 -6.89 5.90
C ARG A 278 8.00 -7.12 4.74
N THR A 279 7.44 -6.07 4.14
CA THR A 279 6.45 -6.16 3.06
C THR A 279 6.71 -5.08 2.01
N GLY A 280 6.64 -5.43 0.73
CA GLY A 280 6.76 -4.47 -0.36
C GLY A 280 5.52 -3.57 -0.47
N ILE A 281 4.56 -3.93 -1.30
CA ILE A 281 3.29 -3.22 -1.47
C ILE A 281 2.18 -3.97 -0.73
N ASN A 282 1.32 -3.22 -0.03
CA ASN A 282 0.25 -3.76 0.81
C ASN A 282 -1.11 -3.19 0.38
N ILE A 283 -2.07 -4.05 0.02
CA ILE A 283 -3.45 -3.67 -0.32
C ILE A 283 -4.39 -4.42 0.61
N THR A 284 -5.13 -3.68 1.42
CA THR A 284 -5.87 -4.29 2.53
C THR A 284 -7.27 -3.71 2.72
N GLU A 285 -8.06 -4.35 3.52
CA GLU A 285 -9.39 -4.00 4.06
C GLU A 285 -10.27 -3.11 3.18
N GLY A 286 -11.12 -3.73 2.39
CA GLY A 286 -12.14 -3.01 1.64
C GLY A 286 -11.60 -2.10 0.53
N SER A 287 -10.29 -2.11 0.30
CA SER A 287 -9.67 -1.29 -0.75
C SER A 287 -10.03 -1.84 -2.13
N HIS A 288 -10.35 -0.93 -3.05
CA HIS A 288 -10.81 -1.32 -4.39
C HIS A 288 -10.46 -0.31 -5.48
N HIS A 289 -10.53 -0.73 -6.75
CA HIS A 289 -10.14 0.08 -7.91
C HIS A 289 -8.70 0.60 -7.77
N ILE A 290 -7.76 -0.32 -7.49
CA ILE A 290 -6.34 -0.02 -7.32
C ILE A 290 -5.57 -0.47 -8.56
N ARG A 291 -4.66 0.36 -9.02
CA ARG A 291 -3.73 0.01 -10.09
C ARG A 291 -2.30 -0.03 -9.55
N VAL A 292 -1.60 -1.14 -9.76
CA VAL A 292 -0.18 -1.33 -9.42
C VAL A 292 0.57 -1.60 -10.71
N SER A 293 1.46 -0.69 -11.14
CA SER A 293 2.08 -0.82 -12.46
C SER A 293 3.53 -0.32 -12.51
N GLY A 294 4.39 -1.08 -13.20
CA GLY A 294 5.77 -0.67 -13.47
C GLY A 294 6.67 -0.57 -12.23
N ASN A 295 6.28 -1.15 -11.11
CA ASN A 295 7.09 -1.09 -9.89
C ASN A 295 8.17 -2.19 -9.88
N HIS A 296 9.32 -1.88 -9.27
CA HIS A 296 10.36 -2.84 -8.88
C HIS A 296 10.34 -2.98 -7.37
N VAL A 297 10.06 -4.20 -6.89
CA VAL A 297 9.84 -4.46 -5.45
C VAL A 297 10.64 -5.67 -5.03
N GLU A 298 11.57 -5.48 -4.09
CA GLU A 298 12.38 -6.57 -3.54
C GLU A 298 12.82 -6.30 -2.08
N PRO A 299 13.18 -7.32 -1.31
CA PRO A 299 13.77 -7.13 0.01
C PRO A 299 15.11 -6.38 -0.06
N VAL A 300 15.44 -5.61 0.97
CA VAL A 300 16.79 -5.02 1.07
C VAL A 300 17.87 -6.13 1.09
N PRO A 301 19.06 -5.88 0.56
CA PRO A 301 20.14 -6.91 0.48
C PRO A 301 20.46 -7.56 1.83
N THR A 302 20.34 -6.84 2.93
CA THR A 302 20.60 -7.36 4.30
C THR A 302 19.55 -8.37 4.77
N MET A 303 18.42 -8.48 4.08
CA MET A 303 17.34 -9.45 4.36
C MET A 303 17.42 -10.67 3.47
N ILE A 304 18.24 -10.65 2.43
CA ILE A 304 18.50 -11.83 1.62
C ILE A 304 19.04 -12.93 2.53
N GLY A 305 18.37 -14.06 2.54
CA GLY A 305 18.74 -15.14 3.44
C GLY A 305 18.17 -15.08 4.86
N LYS A 306 17.34 -14.11 5.21
CA LYS A 306 16.66 -13.99 6.52
C LYS A 306 15.15 -14.22 6.42
N ASN A 307 14.54 -14.49 7.58
CA ASN A 307 13.15 -14.99 7.70
C ASN A 307 12.06 -13.91 7.70
N ALA A 308 12.32 -12.66 7.39
CA ALA A 308 11.45 -11.57 7.82
C ALA A 308 10.46 -11.03 6.76
N ALA A 309 10.65 -11.30 5.48
CA ALA A 309 9.75 -10.78 4.45
C ALA A 309 8.40 -11.50 4.43
N ASN A 310 7.30 -10.75 4.34
CA ASN A 310 5.97 -11.33 4.14
C ASN A 310 5.70 -11.61 2.67
N ALA A 311 5.83 -10.60 1.81
CA ALA A 311 5.68 -10.69 0.37
C ALA A 311 6.10 -9.37 -0.31
N CYS A 312 6.43 -9.43 -1.60
CA CYS A 312 6.62 -8.22 -2.38
C CYS A 312 5.28 -7.50 -2.64
N LEU A 313 4.23 -8.24 -2.94
CA LEU A 313 2.85 -7.74 -3.02
C LEU A 313 1.96 -8.55 -2.09
N LEU A 314 1.32 -7.89 -1.16
CA LEU A 314 0.47 -8.51 -0.15
C LEU A 314 -0.97 -8.01 -0.27
N PHE A 315 -1.88 -8.94 -0.47
CA PHE A 315 -3.32 -8.75 -0.26
C PHE A 315 -3.68 -9.33 1.11
N ARG A 316 -4.20 -8.48 2.00
CA ARG A 316 -4.43 -8.88 3.39
C ARG A 316 -5.72 -8.31 3.95
N THR A 317 -6.36 -9.07 4.84
CA THR A 317 -7.38 -8.52 5.72
C THR A 317 -6.85 -8.33 7.13
N GLU A 318 -7.20 -7.22 7.75
CA GLU A 318 -7.02 -7.00 9.18
C GLU A 318 -8.21 -7.61 9.96
N PRO A 319 -8.09 -7.80 11.27
CA PRO A 319 -9.18 -8.32 12.08
C PRO A 319 -10.28 -7.25 12.24
N LEU A 320 -11.15 -7.17 11.23
CA LEU A 320 -12.35 -6.35 11.28
C LEU A 320 -13.54 -7.21 11.70
N PRO A 321 -14.55 -6.63 12.36
CA PRO A 321 -15.75 -7.35 12.76
C PRO A 321 -16.62 -7.80 11.58
N SER A 322 -16.34 -7.34 10.38
CA SER A 322 -17.07 -7.65 9.14
C SER A 322 -16.24 -8.43 8.14
N VAL A 323 -16.92 -9.06 7.18
CA VAL A 323 -16.27 -9.60 5.98
C VAL A 323 -15.73 -8.46 5.15
N SER A 324 -14.45 -8.50 4.84
CA SER A 324 -13.79 -7.47 4.04
C SER A 324 -13.64 -7.94 2.60
N THR A 325 -13.95 -7.07 1.64
CA THR A 325 -13.76 -7.33 0.21
C THR A 325 -12.64 -6.45 -0.32
N VAL A 326 -11.63 -7.07 -0.92
CA VAL A 326 -10.57 -6.40 -1.67
C VAL A 326 -10.80 -6.69 -3.15
N SER A 327 -11.06 -5.67 -3.96
CA SER A 327 -11.59 -5.91 -5.30
C SER A 327 -11.16 -4.91 -6.38
N HIS A 328 -11.40 -5.29 -7.64
CA HIS A 328 -11.15 -4.43 -8.81
C HIS A 328 -9.71 -3.91 -8.85
N ILE A 329 -8.75 -4.82 -8.80
CA ILE A 329 -7.34 -4.48 -8.75
C ILE A 329 -6.63 -4.94 -10.02
N THR A 330 -5.83 -4.06 -10.60
CA THR A 330 -4.99 -4.39 -11.75
C THR A 330 -3.52 -4.26 -11.36
N VAL A 331 -2.76 -5.34 -11.59
CA VAL A 331 -1.33 -5.44 -11.33
C VAL A 331 -0.64 -5.75 -12.65
N THR A 332 0.13 -4.81 -13.20
CA THR A 332 0.69 -4.99 -14.55
C THR A 332 2.11 -4.45 -14.72
N GLY A 333 2.95 -5.21 -15.39
CA GLY A 333 4.31 -4.78 -15.77
C GLY A 333 5.25 -4.54 -14.58
N ASN A 334 5.00 -5.19 -13.45
CA ASN A 334 5.85 -5.06 -12.27
C ASN A 334 6.92 -6.17 -12.21
N ILE A 335 7.99 -5.91 -11.46
CA ILE A 335 9.00 -6.88 -11.07
C ILE A 335 8.91 -7.07 -9.57
N PHE A 336 8.56 -8.28 -9.13
CA PHE A 336 8.47 -8.68 -7.74
C PHE A 336 9.49 -9.79 -7.47
N ARG A 337 10.54 -9.50 -6.71
CA ARG A 337 11.61 -10.44 -6.40
C ARG A 337 11.63 -10.80 -4.93
N ASP A 338 11.25 -12.03 -4.60
CA ASP A 338 11.42 -12.57 -3.24
C ASP A 338 12.70 -13.39 -3.19
N GLN A 339 13.80 -12.77 -2.87
CA GLN A 339 15.12 -13.40 -2.71
C GLN A 339 15.38 -13.89 -1.28
N THR A 340 14.34 -14.01 -0.46
CA THR A 340 14.50 -14.52 0.90
C THR A 340 14.62 -16.05 0.92
N THR A 341 15.35 -16.61 1.89
CA THR A 341 15.54 -18.07 1.99
C THR A 341 14.25 -18.84 2.26
N GLN A 342 13.25 -18.20 2.82
CA GLN A 342 11.97 -18.86 3.12
C GLN A 342 10.91 -18.66 2.02
N ARG A 343 11.25 -17.96 0.93
CA ARG A 343 10.36 -17.70 -0.21
C ARG A 343 8.91 -17.54 0.24
N LYS A 344 8.65 -16.49 1.02
CA LYS A 344 7.29 -16.24 1.55
C LYS A 344 6.32 -15.68 0.51
N GLY A 345 6.83 -15.47 -0.70
CA GLY A 345 6.04 -15.19 -1.88
C GLY A 345 6.32 -13.82 -2.51
N ALA A 346 6.45 -13.83 -3.84
CA ALA A 346 6.40 -12.60 -4.63
C ALA A 346 5.02 -11.95 -4.51
N VAL A 347 3.96 -12.77 -4.49
CA VAL A 347 2.58 -12.33 -4.22
C VAL A 347 1.94 -13.25 -3.19
N LYS A 348 1.14 -12.66 -2.30
CA LYS A 348 0.46 -13.41 -1.24
C LYS A 348 -0.91 -12.86 -0.94
N PHE A 349 -1.88 -13.76 -0.84
CA PHE A 349 -3.19 -13.50 -0.31
C PHE A 349 -3.28 -14.11 1.09
N ILE A 350 -3.68 -13.33 2.09
CA ILE A 350 -3.76 -13.80 3.48
C ILE A 350 -5.00 -13.25 4.18
N THR A 351 -5.73 -14.12 4.83
CA THR A 351 -6.80 -13.76 5.76
C THR A 351 -6.28 -13.92 7.18
N ARG A 352 -6.34 -12.88 7.98
CA ARG A 352 -5.89 -12.95 9.37
C ARG A 352 -6.81 -13.80 10.23
N LYS A 353 -6.23 -14.40 11.26
CA LYS A 353 -6.89 -15.34 12.17
C LYS A 353 -8.14 -14.75 12.85
N GLU A 354 -8.11 -13.49 13.14
CA GLU A 354 -9.17 -12.76 13.82
C GLU A 354 -10.24 -12.22 12.86
N SER A 355 -10.03 -12.34 11.56
CA SER A 355 -10.98 -11.89 10.55
C SER A 355 -12.17 -12.84 10.43
N ARG A 356 -13.38 -12.30 10.23
CA ARG A 356 -14.61 -13.10 10.01
C ARG A 356 -14.71 -13.69 8.60
N GLY A 357 -13.80 -13.33 7.75
CA GLY A 357 -13.70 -13.79 6.37
C GLY A 357 -13.21 -12.68 5.45
N CYS A 358 -12.82 -13.06 4.27
CA CYS A 358 -12.39 -12.13 3.23
C CYS A 358 -12.84 -12.59 1.86
N THR A 359 -13.16 -11.63 1.02
CA THR A 359 -13.33 -11.84 -0.42
C THR A 359 -12.26 -11.09 -1.19
N TYR A 360 -11.55 -11.80 -2.05
CA TYR A 360 -10.68 -11.24 -3.07
C TYR A 360 -11.33 -11.46 -4.41
N GLU A 361 -11.70 -10.40 -5.12
CA GLU A 361 -12.44 -10.53 -6.36
C GLU A 361 -12.05 -9.50 -7.43
N ALA A 362 -12.28 -9.87 -8.68
CA ALA A 362 -12.00 -9.01 -9.82
C ALA A 362 -10.56 -8.46 -9.81
N ILE A 363 -9.58 -9.36 -9.61
CA ILE A 363 -8.15 -9.00 -9.55
C ILE A 363 -7.45 -9.56 -10.79
N THR A 364 -6.77 -8.69 -11.51
CA THR A 364 -5.98 -9.04 -12.69
C THR A 364 -4.49 -8.82 -12.42
N LEU A 365 -3.68 -9.86 -12.60
CA LEU A 365 -2.22 -9.81 -12.55
C LEU A 365 -1.70 -10.22 -13.93
N THR A 366 -1.17 -9.28 -14.70
CA THR A 366 -0.76 -9.55 -16.08
C THR A 366 0.56 -8.89 -16.47
N GLY A 367 1.40 -9.60 -17.24
CA GLY A 367 2.65 -9.07 -17.75
C GLY A 367 3.69 -8.76 -16.67
N ASN A 368 3.62 -9.41 -15.51
CA ASN A 368 4.56 -9.20 -14.41
C ASN A 368 5.68 -10.25 -14.42
N VAL A 369 6.78 -9.93 -13.75
CA VAL A 369 7.84 -10.89 -13.41
C VAL A 369 7.75 -11.19 -11.92
N PHE A 370 7.51 -12.46 -11.57
CA PHE A 370 7.49 -12.96 -10.21
C PHE A 370 8.70 -13.89 -9.98
N ASP A 371 9.71 -13.38 -9.29
CA ASP A 371 10.84 -14.17 -8.81
C ASP A 371 10.56 -14.54 -7.34
N GLY A 372 9.81 -15.62 -7.17
CA GLY A 372 9.26 -16.11 -5.91
C GLY A 372 7.87 -16.70 -6.09
N ASP A 373 7.35 -17.33 -5.04
CA ASP A 373 6.08 -18.02 -5.09
C ASP A 373 4.88 -17.05 -5.19
N VAL A 374 3.84 -17.48 -5.88
CA VAL A 374 2.53 -16.83 -5.93
C VAL A 374 1.57 -17.65 -5.06
N LEU A 375 1.22 -17.10 -3.89
CA LEU A 375 0.41 -17.79 -2.89
C LEU A 375 -1.02 -17.26 -2.92
N PHE A 376 -1.94 -17.98 -3.57
CA PHE A 376 -3.36 -17.63 -3.62
C PHE A 376 -4.09 -17.80 -2.29
N LEU A 377 -3.48 -18.42 -1.31
CA LEU A 377 -3.84 -18.31 0.10
C LEU A 377 -2.65 -18.75 0.96
N ASP A 378 -2.37 -17.99 2.01
CA ASP A 378 -1.43 -18.44 3.02
C ASP A 378 -2.02 -19.64 3.78
N ARG A 379 -1.26 -20.74 3.85
CA ARG A 379 -1.66 -21.97 4.54
C ARG A 379 -1.98 -21.78 6.02
N THR A 380 -1.60 -20.65 6.59
CA THR A 380 -1.89 -20.29 7.99
C THR A 380 -3.22 -19.55 8.17
N SER A 381 -3.92 -19.24 7.08
CA SER A 381 -5.21 -18.56 7.13
C SER A 381 -6.30 -19.51 7.67
N PRO A 382 -6.86 -19.27 8.87
CA PRO A 382 -7.76 -20.23 9.51
C PRO A 382 -9.23 -20.01 9.16
N THR A 383 -9.56 -18.90 8.49
CA THR A 383 -10.93 -18.52 8.17
C THR A 383 -11.24 -18.73 6.70
N LYS A 384 -12.51 -19.02 6.41
CA LYS A 384 -12.98 -19.21 5.06
C LYS A 384 -12.75 -17.95 4.22
N THR A 385 -11.99 -18.10 3.17
CA THR A 385 -11.66 -17.03 2.22
C THR A 385 -12.31 -17.34 0.89
N THR A 386 -12.91 -16.33 0.27
CA THR A 386 -13.44 -16.44 -1.11
C THR A 386 -12.45 -15.76 -2.05
N ILE A 387 -12.08 -16.47 -3.11
CA ILE A 387 -11.25 -15.95 -4.21
C ILE A 387 -12.03 -16.19 -5.50
N ARG A 388 -12.41 -15.12 -6.18
CA ARG A 388 -13.21 -15.22 -7.40
C ARG A 388 -12.85 -14.15 -8.44
N ASP A 389 -13.13 -14.49 -9.69
CA ASP A 389 -12.86 -13.59 -10.82
C ASP A 389 -11.41 -13.10 -10.85
N ILE A 390 -10.46 -14.02 -10.67
CA ILE A 390 -9.04 -13.73 -10.71
C ILE A 390 -8.49 -14.09 -12.08
N VAL A 391 -7.76 -13.16 -12.69
CA VAL A 391 -7.00 -13.37 -13.92
C VAL A 391 -5.51 -13.25 -13.62
N PHE A 392 -4.79 -14.36 -13.77
CA PHE A 392 -3.34 -14.42 -13.67
C PHE A 392 -2.78 -14.81 -15.04
N ALA A 393 -2.36 -13.83 -15.83
CA ALA A 393 -2.09 -14.06 -17.24
C ALA A 393 -0.79 -13.42 -17.74
N ASP A 394 -0.15 -14.06 -18.71
CA ASP A 394 0.99 -13.52 -19.44
C ASP A 394 2.17 -13.10 -18.55
N ASN A 395 2.32 -13.73 -17.39
CA ASN A 395 3.39 -13.46 -16.44
C ASN A 395 4.59 -14.39 -16.64
N ILE A 396 5.73 -13.97 -16.12
CA ILE A 396 6.93 -14.83 -15.97
C ILE A 396 7.01 -15.18 -14.49
N CYS A 397 6.99 -16.48 -14.16
CA CYS A 397 7.03 -17.00 -12.79
C CYS A 397 8.24 -17.91 -12.60
N GLU A 398 9.13 -17.55 -11.69
CA GLU A 398 10.32 -18.37 -11.31
C GLU A 398 10.03 -19.25 -10.08
N GLY A 399 8.93 -19.04 -9.38
CA GLY A 399 8.47 -19.78 -8.20
C GLY A 399 7.25 -20.63 -8.45
N ASP A 400 6.68 -21.15 -7.36
CA ASP A 400 5.44 -21.90 -7.36
C ASP A 400 4.21 -21.02 -7.51
N ILE A 401 3.16 -21.58 -8.12
CA ILE A 401 1.79 -21.08 -7.99
C ILE A 401 1.08 -22.03 -7.01
N VAL A 402 0.84 -21.54 -5.81
CA VAL A 402 0.30 -22.35 -4.71
C VAL A 402 -1.14 -21.96 -4.46
N SER A 403 -2.05 -22.92 -4.64
CA SER A 403 -3.43 -22.81 -4.18
C SER A 403 -3.58 -23.47 -2.80
N ALA A 404 -4.45 -22.93 -1.95
CA ALA A 404 -4.75 -23.58 -0.68
C ALA A 404 -5.56 -24.87 -0.90
N PRO A 405 -5.40 -25.87 -0.01
CA PRO A 405 -6.23 -27.07 -0.04
C PRO A 405 -7.71 -26.73 0.05
N THR A 406 -8.53 -27.55 -0.59
CA THR A 406 -9.99 -27.48 -0.52
C THR A 406 -10.48 -27.52 0.93
N GLY A 407 -11.47 -26.69 1.27
CA GLY A 407 -12.10 -26.64 2.60
C GLY A 407 -11.83 -25.36 3.40
N THR A 408 -10.71 -24.66 3.15
CA THR A 408 -10.42 -23.36 3.76
C THR A 408 -10.68 -22.20 2.79
N MET A 409 -10.73 -22.48 1.50
CA MET A 409 -10.91 -21.51 0.42
C MET A 409 -12.10 -21.89 -0.46
N VAL A 410 -12.90 -20.91 -0.81
CA VAL A 410 -13.91 -21.03 -1.88
C VAL A 410 -13.35 -20.32 -3.10
N THR A 411 -13.25 -21.04 -4.21
CA THR A 411 -12.77 -20.47 -5.48
C THR A 411 -13.87 -20.50 -6.53
N ASP A 412 -13.89 -19.49 -7.35
CA ASP A 412 -14.79 -19.38 -8.49
C ASP A 412 -14.13 -18.54 -9.58
N ASN A 413 -14.16 -19.00 -10.82
CA ASN A 413 -13.62 -18.29 -11.97
C ASN A 413 -12.18 -17.77 -11.79
N VAL A 414 -11.25 -18.68 -11.43
CA VAL A 414 -9.81 -18.37 -11.34
C VAL A 414 -9.11 -18.85 -12.60
N LEU A 415 -8.56 -17.92 -13.36
CA LEU A 415 -7.93 -18.18 -14.66
C LEU A 415 -6.41 -17.97 -14.58
N ILE A 416 -5.65 -19.04 -14.79
CA ILE A 416 -4.19 -19.07 -14.89
C ILE A 416 -3.82 -19.36 -16.35
N ARG A 417 -3.47 -18.32 -17.14
CA ARG A 417 -3.28 -18.55 -18.58
C ARG A 417 -2.06 -17.82 -19.15
N GLY A 418 -1.48 -18.41 -20.21
CA GLY A 418 -0.46 -17.77 -21.03
C GLY A 418 0.86 -17.48 -20.29
N ASN A 419 1.05 -18.03 -19.10
CA ASN A 419 2.21 -17.72 -18.27
C ASN A 419 3.44 -18.53 -18.70
N GLN A 420 4.61 -17.97 -18.55
CA GLN A 420 5.88 -18.67 -18.61
C GLN A 420 6.28 -19.15 -17.21
N LEU A 421 6.06 -20.43 -16.93
CA LEU A 421 6.35 -21.05 -15.63
C LEU A 421 7.76 -21.65 -15.68
N ARG A 422 8.72 -20.98 -15.07
CA ARG A 422 10.16 -21.27 -15.22
C ARG A 422 10.76 -22.06 -14.06
N LYS A 423 9.99 -22.37 -13.02
CA LYS A 423 10.43 -23.26 -11.95
C LYS A 423 10.84 -24.62 -12.55
N ALA A 424 11.95 -25.16 -12.08
CA ALA A 424 12.46 -26.46 -12.51
C ALA A 424 11.79 -27.67 -11.84
N GLY A 425 10.67 -27.51 -11.17
CA GLY A 425 9.97 -28.56 -10.42
C GLY A 425 8.51 -28.71 -10.83
N ASP A 426 7.82 -29.63 -10.18
CA ASP A 426 6.42 -29.92 -10.42
C ASP A 426 5.51 -28.83 -9.83
N TYR A 427 4.37 -28.65 -10.48
CA TYR A 427 3.27 -27.82 -10.00
C TYR A 427 2.15 -28.71 -9.48
N THR A 428 1.50 -28.28 -8.40
CA THR A 428 0.33 -29.00 -7.85
C THR A 428 -0.87 -28.09 -7.76
N LEU A 429 -1.94 -28.42 -8.48
CA LEU A 429 -3.21 -27.75 -8.44
C LEU A 429 -4.11 -28.41 -7.38
N GLN A 430 -4.25 -27.76 -6.23
CA GLN A 430 -5.04 -28.25 -5.09
C GLN A 430 -6.43 -27.62 -5.02
N ALA A 431 -6.65 -26.50 -5.71
CA ALA A 431 -7.93 -25.81 -5.73
C ALA A 431 -8.90 -26.42 -6.74
N SER A 432 -10.20 -26.18 -6.54
CA SER A 432 -11.27 -26.60 -7.42
C SER A 432 -11.76 -25.44 -8.30
N GLY A 433 -12.26 -25.78 -9.51
CA GLY A 433 -12.86 -24.80 -10.41
C GLY A 433 -11.89 -23.83 -11.07
N TRP A 434 -10.61 -24.17 -11.16
CA TRP A 434 -9.61 -23.35 -11.83
C TRP A 434 -9.50 -23.67 -13.33
N ILE A 435 -9.20 -22.64 -14.10
CA ILE A 435 -8.84 -22.77 -15.51
C ILE A 435 -7.34 -22.54 -15.66
N TRP A 436 -6.62 -23.60 -16.07
CA TRP A 436 -5.19 -23.59 -16.29
C TRP A 436 -4.90 -23.83 -17.76
N SER A 437 -4.66 -22.75 -18.53
CA SER A 437 -4.62 -22.87 -19.98
C SER A 437 -3.49 -22.07 -20.65
N GLY A 438 -2.94 -22.65 -21.72
CA GLY A 438 -1.96 -21.97 -22.57
C GLY A 438 -0.65 -21.63 -21.86
N ASN A 439 -0.34 -22.25 -20.72
CA ASN A 439 0.89 -21.97 -19.98
C ASN A 439 2.05 -22.79 -20.55
N SER A 440 3.25 -22.20 -20.53
CA SER A 440 4.49 -22.89 -20.91
C SER A 440 5.29 -23.22 -19.65
N HIS A 441 5.43 -24.49 -19.34
CA HIS A 441 6.22 -25.01 -18.22
C HIS A 441 7.64 -25.35 -18.70
N ARG A 442 8.64 -24.74 -18.08
CA ARG A 442 10.05 -24.99 -18.40
C ARG A 442 10.56 -26.33 -17.85
N GLY A 443 9.93 -26.87 -16.85
CA GLY A 443 10.28 -28.14 -16.21
C GLY A 443 9.11 -28.68 -15.40
N GLY A 444 9.23 -29.95 -14.98
CA GLY A 444 8.27 -30.60 -14.09
C GLY A 444 6.93 -31.00 -14.73
N SER A 445 6.17 -31.68 -13.92
CA SER A 445 4.82 -32.17 -14.22
C SER A 445 3.78 -31.26 -13.58
N LEU A 446 2.54 -31.35 -14.04
CA LEU A 446 1.37 -30.76 -13.38
C LEU A 446 0.56 -31.87 -12.72
N THR A 447 0.46 -31.86 -11.42
CA THR A 447 -0.40 -32.76 -10.67
C THR A 447 -1.68 -32.06 -10.26
N ILE A 448 -2.84 -32.63 -10.59
CA ILE A 448 -4.13 -32.20 -10.08
C ILE A 448 -4.41 -33.10 -8.87
N ALA A 449 -4.53 -32.48 -7.70
CA ALA A 449 -4.67 -33.21 -6.45
C ALA A 449 -6.01 -33.92 -6.33
N SER A 450 -6.06 -35.01 -5.54
CA SER A 450 -7.25 -35.85 -5.39
C SER A 450 -8.47 -35.13 -4.83
N GLU A 451 -8.25 -34.10 -4.05
CA GLU A 451 -9.29 -33.23 -3.48
C GLU A 451 -9.79 -32.14 -4.42
N ALA A 452 -9.13 -31.94 -5.55
CA ALA A 452 -9.48 -30.90 -6.52
C ALA A 452 -10.62 -31.38 -7.44
N GLU A 453 -11.60 -30.52 -7.69
CA GLU A 453 -12.79 -30.85 -8.50
C GLU A 453 -13.07 -29.79 -9.56
N GLY A 454 -13.49 -30.23 -10.75
CA GLY A 454 -14.02 -29.35 -11.79
C GLY A 454 -12.99 -28.40 -12.41
N ASN A 455 -11.71 -28.78 -12.46
CA ASN A 455 -10.69 -27.99 -13.10
C ASN A 455 -10.68 -28.19 -14.63
N VAL A 456 -10.28 -27.14 -15.34
CA VAL A 456 -10.06 -27.16 -16.79
C VAL A 456 -8.56 -26.96 -17.06
N VAL A 457 -7.91 -27.89 -17.73
CA VAL A 457 -6.47 -27.89 -18.01
C VAL A 457 -6.22 -28.10 -19.50
N HIS A 458 -6.11 -27.00 -20.25
CA HIS A 458 -6.06 -27.04 -21.71
C HIS A 458 -4.84 -26.29 -22.29
N ASP A 459 -4.38 -26.76 -23.44
CA ASP A 459 -3.46 -26.03 -24.31
C ASP A 459 -2.11 -25.66 -23.66
N ASN A 460 -1.72 -26.38 -22.61
CA ASN A 460 -0.42 -26.14 -21.95
C ASN A 460 0.72 -26.88 -22.67
N VAL A 461 1.91 -26.32 -22.59
CA VAL A 461 3.15 -26.96 -23.03
C VAL A 461 3.97 -27.34 -21.80
N LEU A 462 4.15 -28.64 -21.56
CA LEU A 462 4.89 -29.18 -20.42
C LEU A 462 6.12 -29.97 -20.88
N LEU A 463 7.18 -29.99 -20.06
CA LEU A 463 8.29 -30.92 -20.23
C LEU A 463 8.10 -32.22 -19.43
N GLY A 464 7.21 -32.24 -18.46
CA GLY A 464 6.79 -33.39 -17.68
C GLY A 464 5.38 -33.87 -18.05
N GLU A 465 4.78 -34.65 -17.19
CA GLU A 465 3.47 -35.27 -17.39
C GLU A 465 2.35 -34.48 -16.69
N ILE A 466 1.10 -34.71 -17.11
CA ILE A 466 -0.07 -34.33 -16.35
C ILE A 466 -0.56 -35.55 -15.60
N THR A 467 -0.55 -35.48 -14.26
CA THR A 467 -1.13 -36.51 -13.40
C THR A 467 -2.43 -36.00 -12.81
N ASP A 468 -3.54 -36.52 -13.29
CA ASP A 468 -4.85 -36.17 -12.79
C ASP A 468 -5.32 -37.16 -11.74
N GLN A 469 -5.38 -36.73 -10.48
CA GLN A 469 -5.95 -37.47 -9.36
C GLN A 469 -7.28 -36.83 -8.92
N GLY A 470 -7.67 -35.70 -9.52
CA GLY A 470 -8.88 -34.95 -9.21
C GLY A 470 -10.15 -35.59 -9.78
N THR A 471 -11.26 -34.94 -9.56
CA THR A 471 -12.57 -35.37 -10.06
C THR A 471 -13.18 -34.33 -11.00
N LYS A 472 -13.89 -34.78 -12.05
CA LYS A 472 -14.52 -33.90 -13.05
C LYS A 472 -13.55 -32.91 -13.72
N THR A 473 -12.30 -33.26 -13.82
CA THR A 473 -11.32 -32.47 -14.55
C THR A 473 -11.50 -32.63 -16.04
N ASP A 474 -11.42 -31.54 -16.78
CA ASP A 474 -11.31 -31.57 -18.24
C ASP A 474 -9.86 -31.22 -18.62
N ALA A 475 -9.07 -32.22 -19.02
CA ALA A 475 -7.67 -32.08 -19.41
C ALA A 475 -7.46 -32.48 -20.87
N ALA A 476 -7.46 -31.50 -21.76
CA ALA A 476 -7.38 -31.73 -23.20
C ALA A 476 -6.31 -30.81 -23.88
N SER A 477 -5.93 -31.18 -25.10
CA SER A 477 -5.08 -30.36 -25.99
C SER A 477 -3.74 -29.95 -25.40
N ASN A 478 -3.26 -30.63 -24.37
CA ASN A 478 -1.94 -30.31 -23.78
C ASN A 478 -0.81 -30.96 -24.59
N VAL A 479 0.29 -30.25 -24.76
CA VAL A 479 1.48 -30.70 -25.46
C VAL A 479 2.56 -31.12 -24.47
N ILE A 480 2.85 -32.39 -24.38
CA ILE A 480 3.93 -32.93 -23.58
C ILE A 480 5.18 -33.04 -24.46
N ARG A 481 6.24 -32.32 -24.12
CA ARG A 481 7.51 -32.38 -24.81
C ARG A 481 8.46 -33.29 -24.03
N PRO A 482 9.04 -34.30 -24.67
CA PRO A 482 10.05 -35.11 -23.98
C PRO A 482 11.25 -34.27 -23.58
N HIS A 483 11.81 -34.51 -22.40
CA HIS A 483 13.08 -33.92 -22.01
C HIS A 483 14.12 -34.18 -23.12
N ALA A 484 14.67 -33.11 -23.69
CA ALA A 484 15.86 -33.25 -24.49
C ALA A 484 16.96 -33.82 -23.57
N ARG A 485 17.39 -35.06 -23.87
CA ARG A 485 18.44 -35.77 -23.16
C ARG A 485 19.78 -35.05 -23.31
#